data_0fb6b671ad7cd9786d205ec0bfe484e9
#
_entry.id   0fb6b671ad7cd9786d205ec0bfe484e9
#
_cell.length_a   1.000
_cell.length_b   1.000
_cell.length_c   1.000
_cell.angle_alpha   90.00
_cell.angle_beta   90.00
_cell.angle_gamma   90.00
#
_symmetry.space_group_name_H-M   'P 1'
#
loop_
_entity.id
_entity.type
_entity.pdbx_description
1 polymer ?
#
loop_
_entity_poly.entity_id
_entity_poly.type
_entity_poly.pdbx_seq_one_letter_code
_entity_poly.pdbx_strand_id
1 'polypeptide(L)'
;MYALPFLALFAPNLWVQYTFRKNDKHLSDMPFTGQEFGKKIIAQNELKNVEIESVKKGDHYDPSKKRVCIVKDRLDKKSITSISIVCHEIGHALQDKENYAPLKWRQTLIEKTHIFQKIGSVVLIVGIPSIFAATKSPVFTLICAFIALGCLSTNAL
;
A
#
# COMPACT_ATOMS: atom_id res chain seq x y z
N MET A 1 -19.87 -22.30 -5.13
CA MET A 1 -19.45 -21.58 -6.35
C MET A 1 -18.82 -20.20 -6.10
N TYR A 2 -18.80 -19.65 -4.88
CA TYR A 2 -18.27 -18.30 -4.55
C TYR A 2 -16.82 -18.28 -4.05
N ALA A 3 -16.19 -19.45 -3.85
CA ALA A 3 -14.82 -19.52 -3.33
C ALA A 3 -13.76 -19.12 -4.38
N LEU A 4 -14.02 -19.31 -5.67
CA LEU A 4 -13.08 -19.05 -6.75
C LEU A 4 -12.70 -17.56 -6.89
N PRO A 5 -13.65 -16.59 -6.94
CA PRO A 5 -13.33 -15.18 -6.99
C PRO A 5 -12.63 -14.70 -5.72
N PHE A 6 -12.99 -15.26 -4.56
CA PHE A 6 -12.33 -14.94 -3.29
C PHE A 6 -10.85 -15.39 -3.29
N LEU A 7 -10.60 -16.60 -3.79
CA LEU A 7 -9.23 -17.13 -3.93
C LEU A 7 -8.41 -16.28 -4.91
N ALA A 8 -8.97 -15.88 -6.03
CA ALA A 8 -8.30 -15.04 -7.03
C ALA A 8 -7.88 -13.66 -6.47
N LEU A 9 -8.66 -13.08 -5.58
CA LEU A 9 -8.37 -11.79 -4.95
C LEU A 9 -7.26 -11.88 -3.88
N PHE A 10 -7.23 -12.95 -3.09
CA PHE A 10 -6.32 -13.06 -1.96
C PHE A 10 -5.06 -13.88 -2.24
N ALA A 11 -5.10 -14.84 -3.18
CA ALA A 11 -3.97 -15.69 -3.49
C ALA A 11 -2.70 -14.94 -3.93
N PRO A 12 -2.76 -13.88 -4.78
CA PRO A 12 -1.57 -13.13 -5.15
C PRO A 12 -0.88 -12.49 -3.94
N ASN A 13 -1.66 -11.91 -3.02
CA ASN A 13 -1.11 -11.26 -1.84
C ASN A 13 -0.45 -12.28 -0.89
N LEU A 14 -1.10 -13.42 -0.66
CA LEU A 14 -0.55 -14.51 0.15
C LEU A 14 0.73 -15.07 -0.47
N TRP A 15 0.76 -15.22 -1.79
CA TRP A 15 1.93 -15.70 -2.51
C TRP A 15 3.11 -14.73 -2.41
N VAL A 16 2.86 -13.43 -2.56
CA VAL A 16 3.89 -12.39 -2.38
C VAL A 16 4.44 -12.41 -0.95
N GLN A 17 3.57 -12.47 0.06
CA GLN A 17 4.00 -12.56 1.47
C GLN A 17 4.81 -13.83 1.73
N TYR A 18 4.40 -14.97 1.20
CA TYR A 18 5.15 -16.22 1.29
C TYR A 18 6.54 -16.09 0.65
N THR A 19 6.60 -15.53 -0.56
CA THR A 19 7.86 -15.33 -1.29
C THR A 19 8.80 -14.40 -0.54
N PHE A 20 8.28 -13.31 0.01
CA PHE A 20 9.07 -12.40 0.83
C PHE A 20 9.64 -13.10 2.08
N ARG A 21 8.82 -13.83 2.83
CA ARG A 21 9.28 -14.58 4.01
C ARG A 21 10.33 -15.62 3.66
N LYS A 22 10.16 -16.35 2.55
CA LYS A 22 11.11 -17.37 2.09
C LYS A 22 12.48 -16.80 1.76
N ASN A 23 12.52 -15.60 1.16
CA ASN A 23 13.73 -14.93 0.68
C ASN A 23 14.27 -13.86 1.65
N ASP A 24 13.69 -13.76 2.84
CA ASP A 24 14.12 -12.82 3.89
C ASP A 24 15.23 -13.39 4.79
N LYS A 25 15.88 -14.46 4.38
CA LYS A 25 17.04 -15.02 5.09
C LYS A 25 18.23 -14.09 4.97
N HIS A 26 18.96 -13.91 6.07
CA HIS A 26 20.21 -13.16 6.07
C HIS A 26 21.26 -13.89 5.23
N LEU A 27 21.86 -13.20 4.27
CA LEU A 27 22.89 -13.71 3.38
C LEU A 27 24.22 -13.04 3.75
N SER A 28 25.13 -13.77 4.39
CA SER A 28 26.46 -13.27 4.80
C SER A 28 27.29 -12.79 3.62
N ASP A 29 27.15 -13.46 2.47
CA ASP A 29 27.92 -13.17 1.26
C ASP A 29 27.37 -11.97 0.45
N MET A 30 26.24 -11.40 0.87
CA MET A 30 25.68 -10.21 0.23
C MET A 30 26.53 -8.98 0.61
N PRO A 31 27.07 -8.24 -0.36
CA PRO A 31 28.03 -7.16 -0.09
C PRO A 31 27.41 -5.91 0.56
N PHE A 32 26.07 -5.76 0.53
CA PHE A 32 25.39 -4.58 1.06
C PHE A 32 24.16 -4.94 1.87
N THR A 33 23.81 -4.06 2.80
CA THR A 33 22.50 -3.99 3.43
C THR A 33 21.47 -3.31 2.50
N GLY A 34 20.19 -3.40 2.85
CA GLY A 34 19.14 -2.65 2.12
C GLY A 34 19.45 -1.15 2.05
N GLN A 35 19.94 -0.56 3.16
CA GLN A 35 20.26 0.87 3.22
C GLN A 35 21.44 1.24 2.32
N GLU A 36 22.52 0.50 2.38
CA GLU A 36 23.73 0.76 1.57
C GLU A 36 23.40 0.65 0.08
N PHE A 37 22.65 -0.39 -0.30
CA PHE A 37 22.22 -0.59 -1.67
C PHE A 37 21.30 0.55 -2.14
N GLY A 38 20.32 0.92 -1.30
CA GLY A 38 19.40 2.01 -1.61
C GLY A 38 20.12 3.35 -1.84
N LYS A 39 21.08 3.72 -0.97
CA LYS A 39 21.89 4.93 -1.15
C LYS A 39 22.66 4.90 -2.46
N LYS A 40 23.21 3.74 -2.82
CA LYS A 40 23.94 3.59 -4.10
C LYS A 40 23.03 3.80 -5.31
N ILE A 41 21.82 3.22 -5.30
CA ILE A 41 20.86 3.39 -6.40
C ILE A 41 20.36 4.84 -6.50
N ILE A 42 20.09 5.51 -5.39
CA ILE A 42 19.71 6.92 -5.34
C ILE A 42 20.79 7.79 -5.98
N ALA A 43 22.05 7.55 -5.63
CA ALA A 43 23.19 8.30 -6.20
C ALA A 43 23.37 8.02 -7.70
N GLN A 44 23.28 6.76 -8.13
CA GLN A 44 23.41 6.37 -9.54
C GLN A 44 22.34 6.97 -10.45
N ASN A 45 21.12 7.16 -9.93
CA ASN A 45 19.99 7.71 -10.68
C ASN A 45 19.80 9.22 -10.47
N GLU A 46 20.79 9.88 -9.83
CA GLU A 46 20.76 11.33 -9.58
C GLU A 46 19.45 11.81 -8.89
N LEU A 47 18.95 11.04 -7.94
CA LEU A 47 17.77 11.38 -7.14
C LEU A 47 18.18 12.31 -5.98
N LYS A 48 18.70 13.52 -6.31
CA LYS A 48 19.35 14.45 -5.36
C LYS A 48 18.46 14.89 -4.19
N ASN A 49 17.13 14.83 -4.34
CA ASN A 49 16.16 15.29 -3.35
C ASN A 49 15.45 14.11 -2.64
N VAL A 50 15.91 12.88 -2.85
CA VAL A 50 15.28 11.69 -2.26
C VAL A 50 16.14 11.17 -1.12
N GLU A 51 15.52 11.02 0.05
CA GLU A 51 16.17 10.50 1.25
C GLU A 51 15.55 9.16 1.66
N ILE A 52 16.35 8.29 2.27
CA ILE A 52 15.86 7.05 2.90
C ILE A 52 15.59 7.34 4.37
N GLU A 53 14.35 7.13 4.79
CA GLU A 53 13.91 7.28 6.19
C GLU A 53 13.54 5.93 6.79
N SER A 54 14.00 5.69 8.02
CA SER A 54 13.62 4.50 8.78
C SER A 54 12.26 4.73 9.46
N VAL A 55 11.31 3.81 9.21
CA VAL A 55 9.96 3.87 9.79
C VAL A 55 9.67 2.64 10.65
N LYS A 56 8.68 2.75 11.53
CA LYS A 56 8.26 1.64 12.40
C LYS A 56 7.39 0.61 11.68
N LYS A 57 6.62 1.04 10.68
CA LYS A 57 5.65 0.18 9.99
C LYS A 57 5.34 0.70 8.59
N GLY A 58 5.26 -0.23 7.64
CA GLY A 58 4.84 0.02 6.26
C GLY A 58 5.95 0.65 5.41
N ASP A 59 6.40 -0.09 4.38
CA ASP A 59 7.35 0.43 3.39
C ASP A 59 6.56 1.19 2.34
N HIS A 60 7.01 2.40 2.01
CA HIS A 60 6.38 3.24 0.99
C HIS A 60 7.27 4.40 0.56
N TYR A 61 7.03 4.90 -0.64
CA TYR A 61 7.57 6.18 -1.08
C TYR A 61 6.58 7.31 -0.78
N ASP A 62 7.04 8.38 -0.12
CA ASP A 62 6.28 9.61 0.11
C ASP A 62 6.68 10.68 -0.91
N PRO A 63 5.87 10.92 -1.96
CA PRO A 63 6.20 11.89 -3.00
C PRO A 63 6.13 13.34 -2.53
N SER A 64 5.36 13.63 -1.48
CA SER A 64 5.23 14.99 -0.94
C SER A 64 6.49 15.42 -0.21
N LYS A 65 7.14 14.51 0.47
CA LYS A 65 8.40 14.72 1.22
C LYS A 65 9.64 14.25 0.48
N LYS A 66 9.47 13.59 -0.68
CA LYS A 66 10.55 12.93 -1.43
C LYS A 66 11.35 11.95 -0.57
N ARG A 67 10.64 11.08 0.17
CA ARG A 67 11.26 10.12 1.08
C ARG A 67 10.88 8.69 0.77
N VAL A 68 11.87 7.83 0.77
CA VAL A 68 11.73 6.37 0.71
C VAL A 68 11.70 5.86 2.14
N CYS A 69 10.50 5.57 2.64
CA CYS A 69 10.25 5.11 4.00
C CYS A 69 10.33 3.59 4.06
N ILE A 70 11.29 3.04 4.79
CA ILE A 70 11.52 1.59 4.90
C ILE A 70 11.61 1.19 6.37
N VAL A 71 11.05 0.04 6.71
CA VAL A 71 11.15 -0.51 8.07
C VAL A 71 12.60 -0.78 8.43
N LYS A 72 13.01 -0.39 9.65
CA LYS A 72 14.40 -0.46 10.12
C LYS A 72 15.04 -1.83 9.90
N ASP A 73 14.36 -2.91 10.29
CA ASP A 73 14.86 -4.27 10.15
C ASP A 73 15.24 -4.64 8.72
N ARG A 74 14.55 -4.06 7.72
CA ARG A 74 14.84 -4.27 6.30
C ARG A 74 16.01 -3.43 5.83
N LEU A 75 16.18 -2.21 6.37
CA LEU A 75 17.33 -1.38 6.03
C LEU A 75 18.65 -2.01 6.47
N ASP A 76 18.66 -2.61 7.67
CA ASP A 76 19.87 -3.17 8.28
C ASP A 76 20.18 -4.60 7.79
N LYS A 77 19.24 -5.24 7.12
CA LYS A 77 19.33 -6.65 6.73
C LYS A 77 19.96 -6.83 5.36
N LYS A 78 20.77 -7.88 5.23
CA LYS A 78 21.33 -8.39 3.98
C LYS A 78 20.46 -9.53 3.47
N SER A 79 19.34 -9.23 2.79
CA SER A 79 18.46 -10.25 2.22
C SER A 79 17.92 -9.81 0.85
N ILE A 80 17.56 -10.80 0.02
CA ILE A 80 16.95 -10.53 -1.28
C ILE A 80 15.67 -9.73 -1.10
N THR A 81 14.85 -10.07 -0.11
CA THR A 81 13.61 -9.36 0.19
C THR A 81 13.87 -7.90 0.55
N SER A 82 14.85 -7.61 1.42
CA SER A 82 15.22 -6.25 1.78
C SER A 82 15.60 -5.41 0.56
N ILE A 83 16.50 -5.94 -0.26
CA ILE A 83 16.95 -5.24 -1.47
C ILE A 83 15.80 -5.03 -2.45
N SER A 84 14.95 -6.06 -2.66
CA SER A 84 13.81 -5.95 -3.57
C SER A 84 12.80 -4.88 -3.14
N ILE A 85 12.50 -4.79 -1.84
CA ILE A 85 11.59 -3.77 -1.32
C ILE A 85 12.18 -2.37 -1.45
N VAL A 86 13.45 -2.19 -1.08
CA VAL A 86 14.14 -0.91 -1.22
C VAL A 86 14.18 -0.46 -2.68
N CYS A 87 14.47 -1.38 -3.61
CA CYS A 87 14.43 -1.09 -5.05
C CYS A 87 13.03 -0.69 -5.53
N HIS A 88 11.99 -1.36 -5.02
CA HIS A 88 10.62 -1.08 -5.39
C HIS A 88 10.23 0.35 -5.01
N GLU A 89 10.52 0.77 -3.78
CA GLU A 89 10.19 2.11 -3.31
C GLU A 89 11.05 3.20 -3.98
N ILE A 90 12.32 2.92 -4.28
CA ILE A 90 13.16 3.82 -5.09
C ILE A 90 12.64 3.88 -6.54
N GLY A 91 12.09 2.79 -7.06
CA GLY A 91 11.40 2.78 -8.35
C GLY A 91 10.24 3.78 -8.41
N HIS A 92 9.46 3.91 -7.34
CA HIS A 92 8.43 4.94 -7.23
C HIS A 92 9.01 6.36 -7.20
N ALA A 93 10.14 6.57 -6.53
CA ALA A 93 10.84 7.86 -6.55
C ALA A 93 11.35 8.22 -7.95
N LEU A 94 11.81 7.24 -8.73
CA LEU A 94 12.22 7.43 -10.11
C LEU A 94 11.04 7.78 -11.03
N GLN A 95 9.92 7.04 -10.89
CA GLN A 95 8.69 7.33 -11.61
C GLN A 95 8.17 8.75 -11.31
N ASP A 96 8.30 9.20 -10.08
CA ASP A 96 7.90 10.54 -9.67
C ASP A 96 8.83 11.62 -10.29
N LYS A 97 10.15 11.38 -10.31
CA LYS A 97 11.14 12.24 -11.01
C LYS A 97 10.79 12.39 -12.49
N GLU A 98 10.40 11.30 -13.14
CA GLU A 98 10.03 11.25 -14.56
C GLU A 98 8.61 11.76 -14.83
N ASN A 99 7.87 12.20 -13.81
CA ASN A 99 6.48 12.61 -13.92
C ASN A 99 5.56 11.52 -14.51
N TYR A 100 5.82 10.26 -14.17
CA TYR A 100 5.08 9.12 -14.68
C TYR A 100 3.58 9.21 -14.38
N ALA A 101 2.77 9.40 -15.41
CA ALA A 101 1.34 9.66 -15.28
C ALA A 101 0.56 8.62 -14.46
N PRO A 102 0.75 7.29 -14.61
CA PRO A 102 0.06 6.29 -13.80
C PRO A 102 0.31 6.42 -12.28
N LEU A 103 1.51 6.84 -11.86
CA LEU A 103 1.79 7.08 -10.44
C LEU A 103 0.96 8.23 -9.88
N LYS A 104 0.86 9.34 -10.64
CA LYS A 104 0.02 10.49 -10.26
C LYS A 104 -1.46 10.13 -10.20
N TRP A 105 -1.93 9.34 -11.15
CA TRP A 105 -3.30 8.83 -11.16
C TRP A 105 -3.60 7.98 -9.93
N ARG A 106 -2.68 7.06 -9.58
CA ARG A 106 -2.80 6.23 -8.36
C ARG A 106 -2.89 7.09 -7.10
N GLN A 107 -2.04 8.11 -6.96
CA GLN A 107 -2.06 9.02 -5.81
C GLN A 107 -3.38 9.79 -5.72
N THR A 108 -3.85 10.37 -6.82
CA THR A 108 -5.16 11.05 -6.87
C THR A 108 -6.32 10.11 -6.52
N LEU A 109 -6.26 8.85 -6.97
CA LEU A 109 -7.25 7.84 -6.62
C LEU A 109 -7.23 7.55 -5.12
N ILE A 110 -6.05 7.36 -4.51
CA ILE A 110 -5.91 7.09 -3.08
C ILE A 110 -6.48 8.25 -2.25
N GLU A 111 -6.12 9.50 -2.58
CA GLU A 111 -6.64 10.69 -1.89
C GLU A 111 -8.17 10.79 -1.97
N LYS A 112 -8.74 10.61 -3.17
CA LYS A 112 -10.20 10.61 -3.34
C LYS A 112 -10.87 9.46 -2.61
N THR A 113 -10.25 8.28 -2.59
CA THR A 113 -10.76 7.09 -1.91
C THR A 113 -10.91 7.31 -0.40
N HIS A 114 -9.99 8.05 0.23
CA HIS A 114 -10.12 8.40 1.65
C HIS A 114 -11.37 9.23 1.96
N ILE A 115 -11.80 10.09 1.06
CA ILE A 115 -13.04 10.87 1.21
C ILE A 115 -14.24 9.93 1.14
N PHE A 116 -14.29 9.05 0.14
CA PHE A 116 -15.37 8.05 0.01
C PHE A 116 -15.46 7.11 1.21
N GLN A 117 -14.33 6.73 1.80
CA GLN A 117 -14.30 5.91 3.01
C GLN A 117 -14.89 6.63 4.21
N LYS A 118 -14.55 7.91 4.42
CA LYS A 118 -15.15 8.70 5.50
C LYS A 118 -16.67 8.79 5.32
N ILE A 119 -17.15 9.05 4.12
CA ILE A 119 -18.59 9.09 3.82
C ILE A 119 -19.22 7.72 4.07
N GLY A 120 -18.63 6.64 3.54
CA GLY A 120 -19.11 5.28 3.73
C GLY A 120 -19.20 4.87 5.20
N SER A 121 -18.21 5.21 6.02
CA SER A 121 -18.21 4.90 7.45
C SER A 121 -19.32 5.67 8.21
N VAL A 122 -19.54 6.95 7.89
CA VAL A 122 -20.62 7.73 8.49
C VAL A 122 -22.00 7.16 8.10
N VAL A 123 -22.19 6.81 6.84
CA VAL A 123 -23.44 6.20 6.36
C VAL A 123 -23.67 4.85 7.04
N LEU A 124 -22.64 4.06 7.26
CA LEU A 124 -22.72 2.74 7.90
C LEU A 124 -23.06 2.86 9.39
N ILE A 125 -22.40 3.76 10.11
CA ILE A 125 -22.52 3.87 11.57
C ILE A 125 -23.79 4.66 11.98
N VAL A 126 -24.13 5.71 11.26
CA VAL A 126 -25.21 6.62 11.63
C VAL A 126 -26.40 6.50 10.66
N GLY A 127 -26.14 6.47 9.35
CA GLY A 127 -27.18 6.50 8.32
C GLY A 127 -28.04 5.23 8.32
N ILE A 128 -27.43 4.05 8.33
CA ILE A 128 -28.18 2.77 8.27
C ILE A 128 -29.10 2.56 9.46
N PRO A 129 -28.65 2.73 10.71
CA PRO A 129 -29.54 2.63 11.86
C PRO A 129 -30.68 3.67 11.84
N SER A 130 -30.40 4.90 11.42
CA SER A 130 -31.40 5.96 11.32
C SER A 130 -32.46 5.66 10.26
N ILE A 131 -32.05 5.18 9.10
CA ILE A 131 -32.96 4.77 8.00
C ILE A 131 -33.82 3.57 8.45
N PHE A 132 -33.24 2.58 9.12
CA PHE A 132 -33.96 1.43 9.63
C PHE A 132 -35.02 1.85 10.66
N ALA A 133 -34.68 2.75 11.57
CA ALA A 133 -35.58 3.28 12.56
C ALA A 133 -36.76 4.06 11.92
N ALA A 134 -36.49 4.81 10.85
CA ALA A 134 -37.48 5.63 10.16
C ALA A 134 -38.40 4.81 9.23
N THR A 135 -37.86 3.87 8.46
CA THR A 135 -38.59 3.18 7.40
C THR A 135 -39.09 1.81 7.79
N LYS A 136 -38.47 1.18 8.78
CA LYS A 136 -38.68 -0.24 9.20
C LYS A 136 -38.63 -1.22 8.02
N SER A 137 -37.99 -0.82 6.90
CA SER A 137 -37.89 -1.62 5.68
C SER A 137 -36.53 -2.33 5.62
N PRO A 138 -36.48 -3.67 5.75
CA PRO A 138 -35.23 -4.40 5.71
C PRO A 138 -34.56 -4.35 4.33
N VAL A 139 -35.35 -4.30 3.26
CA VAL A 139 -34.82 -4.26 1.88
C VAL A 139 -34.04 -2.98 1.61
N PHE A 140 -34.61 -1.81 1.97
CA PHE A 140 -33.95 -0.53 1.79
C PHE A 140 -32.68 -0.40 2.63
N THR A 141 -32.73 -0.92 3.86
CA THR A 141 -31.57 -0.97 4.75
C THR A 141 -30.43 -1.83 4.17
N LEU A 142 -30.74 -2.97 3.57
CA LEU A 142 -29.75 -3.82 2.91
C LEU A 142 -29.10 -3.14 1.72
N ILE A 143 -29.86 -2.43 0.89
CA ILE A 143 -29.30 -1.68 -0.25
C ILE A 143 -28.30 -0.63 0.24
N CYS A 144 -28.66 0.15 1.25
CA CYS A 144 -27.78 1.17 1.82
C CYS A 144 -26.53 0.53 2.45
N ALA A 145 -26.65 -0.62 3.10
CA ALA A 145 -25.53 -1.37 3.66
C ALA A 145 -24.56 -1.84 2.56
N PHE A 146 -25.06 -2.36 1.45
CA PHE A 146 -24.25 -2.77 0.31
C PHE A 146 -23.47 -1.59 -0.29
N ILE A 147 -24.10 -0.44 -0.46
CA ILE A 147 -23.43 0.77 -0.97
C ILE A 147 -22.32 1.20 0.00
N ALA A 148 -22.61 1.26 1.30
CA ALA A 148 -21.64 1.66 2.31
C ALA A 148 -20.44 0.71 2.41
N LEU A 149 -20.67 -0.62 2.34
CA LEU A 149 -19.62 -1.64 2.28
C LEU A 149 -18.77 -1.51 1.01
N GLY A 150 -19.38 -1.20 -0.14
CA GLY A 150 -18.67 -0.90 -1.38
C GLY A 150 -17.70 0.27 -1.22
N CYS A 151 -18.13 1.35 -0.56
CA CYS A 151 -17.27 2.50 -0.27
C CYS A 151 -16.11 2.17 0.69
N LEU A 152 -16.27 1.22 1.60
CA LEU A 152 -15.22 0.79 2.52
C LEU A 152 -14.23 -0.19 1.89
N SER A 153 -14.67 -0.99 0.90
CA SER A 153 -13.81 -2.01 0.27
C SER A 153 -12.73 -1.42 -0.64
N THR A 154 -12.78 -0.14 -0.95
CA THR A 154 -11.78 0.55 -1.79
C THR A 154 -10.37 0.61 -1.17
N ASN A 155 -10.21 0.20 0.11
CA ASN A 155 -8.90 0.05 0.76
C ASN A 155 -8.14 -1.23 0.37
N ALA A 156 -8.78 -2.16 -0.33
CA ALA A 156 -8.18 -3.46 -0.65
C ALA A 156 -7.40 -3.45 -1.98
N LEU A 157 -7.34 -2.30 -2.66
CA LEU A 157 -6.55 -2.07 -3.88
C LEU A 157 -5.29 -1.27 -3.58
#